data_f504a3b4f1074a8e392fcbd3ece251d7
#
_entry.id   f504a3b4f1074a8e392fcbd3ece251d7
#
_cell.length_a   1.000
_cell.length_b   1.000
_cell.length_c   1.000
_cell.angle_alpha   90.00
_cell.angle_beta   90.00
_cell.angle_gamma   90.00
#
_symmetry.space_group_name_H-M   'P 1'
#
loop_
_entity.id
_entity.type
_entity.pdbx_description
1 polymer ?
#
loop_
_entity_poly.entity_id
_entity_poly.type
_entity_poly.pdbx_seq_one_letter_code
_entity_poly.pdbx_strand_id
1 'polypeptide(L)'
;MMIEEQKPNNSTETAILPMQCYMPLILDPCCGGRQFWFDKSNPDVLFCDVRVMEPKVVGSGKDARVRKCLPDRVMDFRNMDLPDETFRLVVFDPPHLFLGENSFMAQSYGRLDKQTWKDDLRRGFAECFRVLKDEGILIFKWNECDVPLKDVLALTEHKPLFGHPSGKAQKTHWVTFMKRSANGI
;
A
#
# COMPACT_ATOMS: atom_id res chain seq x y z
N MET A 1 41.47 -64.22 -15.14
CA MET A 1 41.40 -63.27 -14.05
C MET A 1 40.92 -61.99 -14.67
N MET A 2 39.57 -61.77 -14.66
CA MET A 2 38.95 -60.60 -15.28
C MET A 2 38.68 -59.58 -14.19
N ILE A 3 39.11 -58.34 -14.44
CA ILE A 3 38.96 -57.23 -13.53
C ILE A 3 37.70 -56.49 -13.94
N GLU A 4 36.65 -56.49 -13.08
CA GLU A 4 35.42 -55.70 -13.26
C GLU A 4 35.70 -54.25 -12.91
N GLU A 5 35.53 -53.35 -13.90
CA GLU A 5 35.50 -51.91 -13.70
C GLU A 5 34.16 -51.47 -13.11
N GLN A 6 34.18 -50.96 -11.89
CA GLN A 6 33.04 -50.29 -11.27
C GLN A 6 32.89 -48.87 -11.83
N LYS A 7 31.75 -48.58 -12.48
CA LYS A 7 31.32 -47.22 -12.85
C LYS A 7 30.89 -46.44 -11.61
N PRO A 8 31.30 -45.17 -11.44
CA PRO A 8 30.75 -44.35 -10.36
C PRO A 8 29.33 -43.90 -10.69
N ASN A 9 28.45 -44.18 -9.77
CA ASN A 9 27.04 -43.73 -9.78
C ASN A 9 27.00 -42.29 -9.31
N ASN A 10 26.87 -41.34 -10.23
CA ASN A 10 26.82 -39.92 -9.94
C ASN A 10 25.38 -39.42 -10.17
N SER A 11 24.49 -39.77 -9.25
CA SER A 11 23.16 -39.15 -9.18
C SER A 11 23.19 -37.96 -8.21
N THR A 12 23.60 -36.82 -8.72
CA THR A 12 23.38 -35.53 -8.07
C THR A 12 21.91 -35.17 -8.23
N GLU A 13 21.06 -35.60 -7.29
CA GLU A 13 19.75 -35.03 -7.10
C GLU A 13 19.94 -33.56 -6.69
N THR A 14 19.74 -32.67 -7.65
CA THR A 14 19.61 -31.24 -7.38
C THR A 14 18.32 -31.04 -6.62
N ALA A 15 18.39 -30.95 -5.30
CA ALA A 15 17.25 -30.60 -4.47
C ALA A 15 16.75 -29.21 -4.94
N ILE A 16 15.64 -29.19 -5.63
CA ILE A 16 14.90 -27.96 -5.95
C ILE A 16 14.34 -27.49 -4.61
N LEU A 17 15.06 -26.56 -3.97
CA LEU A 17 14.53 -25.84 -2.80
C LEU A 17 13.21 -25.20 -3.23
N PRO A 18 12.14 -25.32 -2.44
CA PRO A 18 10.88 -24.68 -2.76
C PRO A 18 11.16 -23.17 -2.86
N MET A 19 10.74 -22.58 -3.98
CA MET A 19 10.82 -21.13 -4.21
C MET A 19 10.03 -20.46 -3.08
N GLN A 20 10.78 -20.00 -2.08
CA GLN A 20 10.23 -19.29 -0.94
C GLN A 20 9.55 -18.06 -1.52
N CYS A 21 8.22 -18.00 -1.49
CA CYS A 21 7.44 -16.89 -2.00
C CYS A 21 7.86 -15.64 -1.20
N TYR A 22 8.76 -14.84 -1.78
CA TYR A 22 9.24 -13.62 -1.15
C TYR A 22 8.08 -12.65 -1.03
N MET A 23 7.61 -12.43 0.18
CA MET A 23 6.64 -11.38 0.46
C MET A 23 7.39 -10.06 0.67
N PRO A 24 7.04 -9.02 -0.08
CA PRO A 24 7.62 -7.69 0.12
C PRO A 24 7.48 -7.22 1.57
N LEU A 25 8.44 -6.40 2.02
CA LEU A 25 8.46 -5.88 3.39
C LEU A 25 7.49 -4.72 3.60
N ILE A 26 7.08 -4.08 2.50
CA ILE A 26 6.31 -2.83 2.48
C ILE A 26 5.02 -3.04 1.70
N LEU A 27 3.93 -2.47 2.18
CA LEU A 27 2.64 -2.44 1.49
C LEU A 27 2.23 -1.00 1.19
N ASP A 28 1.81 -0.76 -0.06
CA ASP A 28 1.05 0.42 -0.46
C ASP A 28 -0.34 -0.04 -0.95
N PRO A 29 -1.38 0.00 -0.10
CA PRO A 29 -2.70 -0.52 -0.43
C PRO A 29 -3.54 0.40 -1.32
N CYS A 30 -3.05 1.61 -1.63
CA CYS A 30 -3.72 2.63 -2.44
C CYS A 30 -2.75 3.29 -3.43
N CYS A 31 -1.94 2.48 -4.12
CA CYS A 31 -0.75 2.95 -4.83
C CYS A 31 -1.02 3.94 -5.97
N GLY A 32 -2.21 3.94 -6.56
CA GLY A 32 -2.55 4.78 -7.69
C GLY A 32 -1.49 4.74 -8.78
N GLY A 33 -0.97 5.92 -9.15
CA GLY A 33 0.16 6.06 -10.09
C GLY A 33 1.53 6.04 -9.42
N ARG A 34 1.66 5.60 -8.16
CA ARG A 34 2.90 5.52 -7.38
C ARG A 34 3.63 6.88 -7.32
N GLN A 35 2.86 7.99 -7.13
CA GLN A 35 3.36 9.35 -7.39
C GLN A 35 4.46 9.80 -6.43
N PHE A 36 4.42 9.39 -5.17
CA PHE A 36 5.41 9.78 -4.16
C PHE A 36 6.58 8.81 -4.02
N TRP A 37 6.55 7.68 -4.75
CA TRP A 37 7.65 6.72 -4.77
C TRP A 37 8.76 7.19 -5.71
N PHE A 38 9.99 7.22 -5.23
CA PHE A 38 11.17 7.49 -6.05
C PHE A 38 11.42 6.35 -7.04
N ASP A 39 11.45 5.12 -6.54
CA ASP A 39 11.45 3.92 -7.37
C ASP A 39 10.02 3.32 -7.42
N LYS A 40 9.40 3.43 -8.58
CA LYS A 40 8.04 2.95 -8.83
C LYS A 40 7.96 1.45 -9.11
N SER A 41 9.10 0.79 -9.15
CA SER A 41 9.25 -0.65 -9.38
C SER A 41 10.02 -1.32 -8.23
N ASN A 42 10.10 -0.68 -7.07
CA ASN A 42 10.81 -1.18 -5.90
C ASN A 42 10.29 -2.58 -5.52
N PRO A 43 11.13 -3.63 -5.58
CA PRO A 43 10.72 -5.01 -5.32
C PRO A 43 10.34 -5.28 -3.87
N ASP A 44 10.76 -4.40 -2.94
CA ASP A 44 10.39 -4.51 -1.52
C ASP A 44 8.98 -4.00 -1.22
N VAL A 45 8.27 -3.45 -2.21
CA VAL A 45 6.92 -2.88 -2.07
C VAL A 45 5.91 -3.70 -2.84
N LEU A 46 4.87 -4.17 -2.16
CA LEU A 46 3.66 -4.66 -2.80
C LEU A 46 2.72 -3.47 -3.07
N PHE A 47 2.59 -3.10 -4.33
CA PHE A 47 1.71 -2.02 -4.76
C PHE A 47 0.32 -2.54 -5.07
N CYS A 48 -0.68 -2.13 -4.29
CA CYS A 48 -2.07 -2.54 -4.47
C CYS A 48 -2.98 -1.34 -4.74
N ASP A 49 -4.05 -1.58 -5.46
CA ASP A 49 -5.16 -0.63 -5.66
C ASP A 49 -6.39 -1.41 -6.12
N VAL A 50 -7.56 -0.92 -5.82
CA VAL A 50 -8.82 -1.50 -6.32
C VAL A 50 -9.05 -1.17 -7.80
N ARG A 51 -8.39 -0.13 -8.30
CA ARG A 51 -8.53 0.37 -9.66
C ARG A 51 -7.43 -0.16 -10.55
N VAL A 52 -7.78 -0.39 -11.81
CA VAL A 52 -6.83 -0.61 -12.90
C VAL A 52 -7.09 0.45 -13.96
N MET A 53 -6.06 1.18 -14.34
CA MET A 53 -6.16 2.22 -15.38
C MET A 53 -4.93 2.14 -16.30
N GLU A 54 -5.19 1.83 -17.56
CA GLU A 54 -4.17 1.82 -18.58
C GLU A 54 -3.55 3.22 -18.79
N PRO A 55 -2.31 3.29 -19.25
CA PRO A 55 -1.63 4.55 -19.48
C PRO A 55 -2.43 5.46 -20.43
N LYS A 56 -2.76 6.67 -19.97
CA LYS A 56 -3.46 7.70 -20.75
C LYS A 56 -2.74 9.03 -20.65
N VAL A 57 -2.49 9.66 -21.78
CA VAL A 57 -1.96 11.03 -21.81
C VAL A 57 -3.07 12.00 -21.46
N VAL A 58 -2.81 12.88 -20.51
CA VAL A 58 -3.72 13.93 -20.05
C VAL A 58 -3.01 15.27 -20.04
N GLY A 59 -3.75 16.35 -20.32
CA GLY A 59 -3.18 17.67 -20.57
C GLY A 59 -2.64 17.80 -21.98
N SER A 60 -2.05 18.94 -22.28
CA SER A 60 -1.48 19.25 -23.60
C SER A 60 -0.20 20.07 -23.47
N GLY A 61 0.63 20.06 -24.50
CA GLY A 61 1.89 20.80 -24.51
C GLY A 61 2.80 20.45 -23.34
N LYS A 62 3.32 21.45 -22.63
CA LYS A 62 4.24 21.28 -21.50
C LYS A 62 3.60 20.63 -20.26
N ASP A 63 2.26 20.63 -20.17
CA ASP A 63 1.50 20.05 -19.08
C ASP A 63 1.03 18.62 -19.37
N ALA A 64 1.36 18.08 -20.53
CA ALA A 64 1.04 16.71 -20.90
C ALA A 64 1.78 15.73 -19.95
N ARG A 65 1.02 14.79 -19.37
CA ARG A 65 1.56 13.76 -18.48
C ARG A 65 0.81 12.45 -18.67
N VAL A 66 1.51 11.35 -18.46
CA VAL A 66 0.89 10.03 -18.46
C VAL A 66 0.28 9.74 -17.08
N ARG A 67 -1.00 9.40 -17.08
CA ARG A 67 -1.70 8.85 -15.90
C ARG A 67 -1.92 7.37 -16.11
N LYS A 68 -1.64 6.60 -15.07
CA LYS A 68 -1.86 5.15 -15.03
C LYS A 68 -2.08 4.71 -13.58
N CYS A 69 -2.75 3.58 -13.40
CA CYS A 69 -2.81 2.83 -12.15
C CYS A 69 -2.70 1.36 -12.52
N LEU A 70 -1.51 0.81 -12.36
CA LEU A 70 -1.18 -0.58 -12.67
C LEU A 70 -0.63 -1.22 -11.39
N PRO A 71 -1.52 -1.66 -10.49
CA PRO A 71 -1.09 -2.31 -9.24
C PRO A 71 -0.48 -3.67 -9.54
N ASP A 72 0.41 -4.15 -8.66
CA ASP A 72 0.92 -5.52 -8.71
C ASP A 72 -0.17 -6.51 -8.32
N ARG A 73 -1.12 -6.07 -7.46
CA ARG A 73 -2.30 -6.83 -7.06
C ARG A 73 -3.52 -5.91 -6.96
N VAL A 74 -4.61 -6.31 -7.62
CA VAL A 74 -5.91 -5.65 -7.46
C VAL A 74 -6.49 -6.04 -6.11
N MET A 75 -6.70 -5.05 -5.22
CA MET A 75 -7.12 -5.31 -3.85
C MET A 75 -7.82 -4.09 -3.23
N ASP A 76 -8.85 -4.35 -2.44
CA ASP A 76 -9.56 -3.32 -1.68
C ASP A 76 -8.93 -3.16 -0.29
N PHE A 77 -8.47 -1.96 0.03
CA PHE A 77 -7.84 -1.65 1.32
C PHE A 77 -8.76 -1.87 2.53
N ARG A 78 -10.08 -1.96 2.30
CA ARG A 78 -11.09 -2.19 3.35
C ARG A 78 -11.24 -3.66 3.73
N ASN A 79 -10.68 -4.56 2.92
CA ASN A 79 -10.72 -6.01 3.14
C ASN A 79 -9.57 -6.65 2.34
N MET A 80 -8.40 -6.70 2.95
CA MET A 80 -7.19 -7.16 2.28
C MET A 80 -7.03 -8.68 2.41
N ASP A 81 -6.95 -9.39 1.28
CA ASP A 81 -6.60 -10.80 1.25
C ASP A 81 -5.09 -10.98 1.45
N LEU A 82 -4.62 -10.64 2.65
CA LEU A 82 -3.24 -10.69 3.10
C LEU A 82 -3.19 -11.25 4.52
N PRO A 83 -2.17 -12.05 4.87
CA PRO A 83 -2.01 -12.56 6.23
C PRO A 83 -1.77 -11.43 7.23
N ASP A 84 -2.13 -11.68 8.48
CA ASP A 84 -1.79 -10.81 9.60
C ASP A 84 -0.26 -10.68 9.73
N GLU A 85 0.19 -9.59 10.30
CA GLU A 85 1.58 -9.37 10.70
C GLU A 85 2.63 -9.68 9.63
N THR A 86 2.34 -9.28 8.39
CA THR A 86 3.19 -9.57 7.23
C THR A 86 4.20 -8.45 6.97
N PHE A 87 3.78 -7.18 7.05
CA PHE A 87 4.57 -6.04 6.61
C PHE A 87 5.24 -5.30 7.77
N ARG A 88 6.41 -4.73 7.52
CA ARG A 88 7.11 -3.84 8.45
C ARG A 88 6.69 -2.38 8.29
N LEU A 89 6.27 -2.03 7.09
CA LEU A 89 5.80 -0.68 6.74
C LEU A 89 4.54 -0.78 5.88
N VAL A 90 3.53 0.01 6.22
CA VAL A 90 2.37 0.27 5.37
C VAL A 90 2.34 1.76 5.05
N VAL A 91 2.16 2.11 3.78
CA VAL A 91 1.98 3.50 3.33
C VAL A 91 0.55 3.66 2.85
N PHE A 92 -0.29 4.30 3.65
CA PHE A 92 -1.73 4.41 3.42
C PHE A 92 -2.10 5.81 2.94
N ASP A 93 -2.37 5.96 1.63
CA ASP A 93 -2.83 7.20 0.96
C ASP A 93 -4.21 6.96 0.32
N PRO A 94 -5.27 6.78 1.13
CA PRO A 94 -6.60 6.50 0.61
C PRO A 94 -7.19 7.73 -0.10
N PRO A 95 -8.26 7.55 -0.91
CA PRO A 95 -9.04 8.67 -1.41
C PRO A 95 -9.48 9.60 -0.28
N HIS A 96 -9.38 10.93 -0.51
CA HIS A 96 -9.61 11.94 0.52
C HIS A 96 -10.51 13.10 0.09
N LEU A 97 -11.13 13.01 -1.11
CA LEU A 97 -12.01 14.06 -1.65
C LEU A 97 -13.39 13.50 -2.02
N PHE A 98 -14.42 14.29 -1.76
CA PHE A 98 -15.79 14.04 -2.21
C PHE A 98 -15.97 14.51 -3.66
N LEU A 99 -15.54 13.70 -4.60
CA LEU A 99 -15.58 14.00 -6.02
C LEU A 99 -16.79 13.35 -6.69
N GLY A 100 -17.33 14.00 -7.75
CA GLY A 100 -18.36 13.38 -8.60
C GLY A 100 -17.78 12.18 -9.37
N GLU A 101 -18.61 11.18 -9.65
CA GLU A 101 -18.20 9.92 -10.31
C GLU A 101 -17.49 10.14 -11.64
N ASN A 102 -17.97 11.08 -12.43
CA ASN A 102 -17.42 11.39 -13.75
C ASN A 102 -16.22 12.35 -13.69
N SER A 103 -15.78 12.74 -12.50
CA SER A 103 -14.61 13.60 -12.35
C SER A 103 -13.35 12.88 -12.78
N PHE A 104 -12.55 13.53 -13.61
CA PHE A 104 -11.22 13.04 -13.98
C PHE A 104 -10.33 12.79 -12.75
N MET A 105 -10.46 13.62 -11.70
CA MET A 105 -9.76 13.46 -10.43
C MET A 105 -10.21 12.19 -9.71
N ALA A 106 -11.51 11.89 -9.70
CA ALA A 106 -12.04 10.66 -9.12
C ALA A 106 -11.52 9.41 -9.83
N GLN A 107 -11.45 9.44 -11.16
CA GLN A 107 -10.87 8.35 -11.94
C GLN A 107 -9.38 8.15 -11.63
N SER A 108 -8.63 9.24 -11.44
CA SER A 108 -7.17 9.19 -11.23
C SER A 108 -6.77 8.83 -9.80
N TYR A 109 -7.51 9.28 -8.78
CA TYR A 109 -7.13 9.18 -7.37
C TYR A 109 -8.14 8.46 -6.49
N GLY A 110 -9.27 8.05 -7.05
CA GLY A 110 -10.41 7.58 -6.27
C GLY A 110 -11.21 8.73 -5.68
N ARG A 111 -12.26 8.40 -4.95
CA ARG A 111 -13.12 9.37 -4.26
C ARG A 111 -13.59 8.80 -2.94
N LEU A 112 -13.91 9.70 -2.00
CA LEU A 112 -14.70 9.35 -0.83
C LEU A 112 -16.18 9.30 -1.19
N ASP A 113 -16.90 8.36 -0.59
CA ASP A 113 -18.37 8.37 -0.58
C ASP A 113 -18.86 9.09 0.68
N LYS A 114 -19.78 10.04 0.50
CA LYS A 114 -20.30 10.86 1.63
C LYS A 114 -21.03 10.04 2.69
N GLN A 115 -21.57 8.88 2.31
CA GLN A 115 -22.35 8.04 3.22
C GLN A 115 -21.47 7.02 3.95
N THR A 116 -20.42 6.50 3.30
CA THR A 116 -19.63 5.36 3.80
C THR A 116 -18.22 5.71 4.26
N TRP A 117 -17.68 6.91 3.96
CA TRP A 117 -16.28 7.25 4.18
C TRP A 117 -15.74 6.95 5.59
N LYS A 118 -16.59 7.14 6.63
CA LYS A 118 -16.18 6.86 8.02
C LYS A 118 -15.95 5.37 8.24
N ASP A 119 -16.82 4.54 7.70
CA ASP A 119 -16.71 3.10 7.81
C ASP A 119 -15.58 2.58 6.91
N ASP A 120 -15.47 3.10 5.70
CA ASP A 120 -14.41 2.76 4.76
C ASP A 120 -13.02 3.02 5.36
N LEU A 121 -12.80 4.21 5.94
CA LEU A 121 -11.51 4.54 6.56
C LEU A 121 -11.27 3.78 7.87
N ARG A 122 -12.32 3.55 8.68
CA ARG A 122 -12.20 2.72 9.89
C ARG A 122 -11.73 1.32 9.55
N ARG A 123 -12.35 0.69 8.55
CA ARG A 123 -11.95 -0.62 8.05
C ARG A 123 -10.54 -0.59 7.46
N GLY A 124 -10.22 0.44 6.69
CA GLY A 124 -8.88 0.61 6.13
C GLY A 124 -7.79 0.70 7.21
N PHE A 125 -7.99 1.48 8.27
CA PHE A 125 -7.07 1.52 9.40
C PHE A 125 -6.96 0.15 10.09
N ALA A 126 -8.09 -0.52 10.35
CA ALA A 126 -8.09 -1.84 10.98
C ALA A 126 -7.27 -2.84 10.15
N GLU A 127 -7.46 -2.88 8.83
CA GLU A 127 -6.72 -3.74 7.93
C GLU A 127 -5.23 -3.38 7.86
N CYS A 128 -4.89 -2.08 7.76
CA CYS A 128 -3.49 -1.63 7.79
C CYS A 128 -2.77 -2.09 9.05
N PHE A 129 -3.41 -1.97 10.22
CA PHE A 129 -2.82 -2.42 11.49
C PHE A 129 -2.83 -3.94 11.64
N ARG A 130 -3.82 -4.65 11.07
CA ARG A 130 -3.84 -6.11 11.05
C ARG A 130 -2.65 -6.70 10.31
N VAL A 131 -2.36 -6.19 9.11
CA VAL A 131 -1.28 -6.70 8.26
C VAL A 131 0.10 -6.21 8.67
N LEU A 132 0.21 -5.18 9.51
CA LEU A 132 1.47 -4.74 10.10
C LEU A 132 1.95 -5.73 11.16
N LYS A 133 3.25 -6.01 11.15
CA LYS A 133 3.95 -6.69 12.25
C LYS A 133 3.89 -5.85 13.52
N ASP A 134 4.08 -6.47 14.65
CA ASP A 134 4.38 -5.75 15.88
C ASP A 134 5.57 -4.82 15.67
N GLU A 135 5.50 -3.61 16.25
CA GLU A 135 6.45 -2.52 16.05
C GLU A 135 6.58 -2.00 14.61
N GLY A 136 5.72 -2.52 13.69
CA GLY A 136 5.62 -2.03 12.32
C GLY A 136 5.10 -0.59 12.26
N ILE A 137 5.47 0.10 11.19
CA ILE A 137 5.17 1.52 10.99
C ILE A 137 4.06 1.69 9.95
N LEU A 138 3.05 2.50 10.29
CA LEU A 138 2.08 3.01 9.34
C LEU A 138 2.41 4.47 9.04
N ILE A 139 2.62 4.79 7.77
CA ILE A 139 2.66 6.16 7.24
C ILE A 139 1.30 6.44 6.62
N PHE A 140 0.55 7.35 7.22
CA PHE A 140 -0.75 7.78 6.73
C PHE A 140 -0.64 9.14 6.07
N LYS A 141 -1.08 9.25 4.82
CA LYS A 141 -1.13 10.52 4.11
C LYS A 141 -2.58 10.95 3.93
N TRP A 142 -2.88 12.19 4.29
CA TRP A 142 -4.23 12.75 4.23
C TRP A 142 -4.22 14.20 3.76
N ASN A 143 -5.15 14.54 2.86
CA ASN A 143 -5.41 15.93 2.53
C ASN A 143 -6.77 16.34 3.13
N GLU A 144 -6.75 17.35 4.01
CA GLU A 144 -7.90 17.78 4.79
C GLU A 144 -8.77 18.84 4.10
N CYS A 145 -8.82 18.85 2.77
CA CYS A 145 -9.67 19.81 2.06
C CYS A 145 -11.16 19.59 2.35
N ASP A 146 -11.62 18.34 2.34
CA ASP A 146 -13.03 17.99 2.52
C ASP A 146 -13.35 17.47 3.92
N VAL A 147 -12.41 16.77 4.54
CA VAL A 147 -12.56 16.20 5.88
C VAL A 147 -11.34 16.55 6.73
N PRO A 148 -11.53 17.22 7.89
CA PRO A 148 -10.44 17.56 8.79
C PRO A 148 -9.67 16.32 9.28
N LEU A 149 -8.36 16.42 9.38
CA LEU A 149 -7.49 15.33 9.84
C LEU A 149 -7.94 14.77 11.20
N LYS A 150 -8.33 15.63 12.14
CA LYS A 150 -8.80 15.24 13.48
C LYS A 150 -9.97 14.26 13.43
N ASP A 151 -10.90 14.45 12.47
CA ASP A 151 -12.09 13.61 12.34
C ASP A 151 -11.74 12.22 11.77
N VAL A 152 -10.71 12.17 10.93
CA VAL A 152 -10.17 10.90 10.40
C VAL A 152 -9.37 10.15 11.47
N LEU A 153 -8.53 10.84 12.24
CA LEU A 153 -7.76 10.22 13.33
C LEU A 153 -8.66 9.65 14.43
N ALA A 154 -9.88 10.17 14.60
CA ALA A 154 -10.86 9.63 15.54
C ALA A 154 -11.46 8.27 15.10
N LEU A 155 -11.17 7.80 13.87
CA LEU A 155 -11.67 6.53 13.35
C LEU A 155 -10.81 5.33 13.73
N THR A 156 -9.66 5.55 14.36
CA THR A 156 -8.75 4.50 14.84
C THR A 156 -8.42 4.69 16.32
N GLU A 157 -8.21 3.60 17.05
CA GLU A 157 -7.77 3.62 18.45
C GLU A 157 -6.25 3.89 18.57
N HIS A 158 -5.51 3.67 17.49
CA HIS A 158 -4.08 3.90 17.45
C HIS A 158 -3.76 5.38 17.46
N LYS A 159 -2.82 5.80 18.30
CA LYS A 159 -2.40 7.19 18.40
C LYS A 159 -1.18 7.44 17.53
N PRO A 160 -1.16 8.53 16.75
CA PRO A 160 0.03 8.87 15.98
C PRO A 160 1.22 9.20 16.90
N LEU A 161 2.42 8.88 16.41
CA LEU A 161 3.68 9.29 17.05
C LEU A 161 4.02 10.74 16.74
N PHE A 162 3.92 11.10 15.47
CA PHE A 162 4.18 12.47 14.96
C PHE A 162 3.55 12.64 13.58
N GLY A 163 3.51 13.88 13.12
CA GLY A 163 3.04 14.23 11.79
C GLY A 163 3.50 15.63 11.38
N HIS A 164 3.44 15.90 10.09
CA HIS A 164 3.82 17.21 9.54
C HIS A 164 2.91 17.58 8.36
N PRO A 165 2.38 18.82 8.32
CA PRO A 165 1.67 19.33 7.16
C PRO A 165 2.65 19.62 6.03
N SER A 166 2.22 19.45 4.78
CA SER A 166 3.02 19.67 3.57
C SER A 166 2.21 20.32 2.45
N GLY A 167 2.91 20.71 1.38
CA GLY A 167 2.34 21.43 0.24
C GLY A 167 2.14 22.91 0.51
N LYS A 168 1.88 23.71 -0.54
CA LYS A 168 1.72 25.18 -0.42
C LYS A 168 0.61 25.61 0.53
N ALA A 169 -0.50 24.86 0.54
CA ALA A 169 -1.67 25.18 1.37
C ALA A 169 -1.60 24.56 2.77
N GLN A 170 -0.54 23.81 3.11
CA GLN A 170 -0.35 23.09 4.38
C GLN A 170 -1.53 22.15 4.74
N LYS A 171 -2.28 21.68 3.73
CA LYS A 171 -3.47 20.84 3.91
C LYS A 171 -3.19 19.34 3.74
N THR A 172 -2.04 18.97 3.25
CA THR A 172 -1.62 17.57 3.15
C THR A 172 -0.77 17.23 4.35
N HIS A 173 -1.16 16.20 5.07
CA HIS A 173 -0.49 15.74 6.29
C HIS A 173 0.15 14.38 6.04
N TRP A 174 1.34 14.21 6.55
CA TRP A 174 1.99 12.92 6.70
C TRP A 174 2.02 12.60 8.19
N VAL A 175 1.39 11.49 8.57
CA VAL A 175 1.21 11.09 9.96
C VAL A 175 1.77 9.70 10.14
N THR A 176 2.59 9.53 11.17
CA THR A 176 3.29 8.27 11.46
C THR A 176 2.70 7.62 12.70
N PHE A 177 2.43 6.32 12.60
CA PHE A 177 2.03 5.47 13.70
C PHE A 177 3.02 4.30 13.84
N MET A 178 3.06 3.74 15.03
CA MET A 178 3.69 2.45 15.29
C MET A 178 2.65 1.50 15.88
N LYS A 179 2.53 0.30 15.31
CA LYS A 179 1.74 -0.75 15.94
C LYS A 179 2.41 -1.17 17.24
N ARG A 180 1.66 -1.13 18.32
CA ARG A 180 2.14 -1.63 19.63
C ARG A 180 1.53 -2.98 19.88
N SER A 181 2.33 -3.93 20.32
CA SER A 181 1.85 -5.23 20.78
C SER A 181 0.88 -5.04 21.93
N ALA A 182 -0.15 -5.88 21.99
CA ALA A 182 -1.11 -5.87 23.09
C ALA A 182 -0.45 -6.12 24.47
N ASN A 183 0.78 -6.63 24.50
CA ASN A 183 1.58 -6.95 25.68
C ASN A 183 2.64 -5.89 26.04
N GLY A 184 2.67 -4.77 25.31
CA GLY A 184 3.62 -3.68 25.58
C GLY A 184 2.99 -2.64 26.52
N ILE A 185 3.33 -2.71 27.80
CA ILE A 185 3.09 -1.63 28.78
C ILE A 185 4.00 -0.46 28.46
#